data_57f230b2e47b5f67380aa99b78660dc3
#
_entry.id   57f230b2e47b5f67380aa99b78660dc3
#
_cell.length_a   1.000
_cell.length_b   1.000
_cell.length_c   1.000
_cell.angle_alpha   90.00
_cell.angle_beta   90.00
_cell.angle_gamma   90.00
#
_symmetry.space_group_name_H-M   'P 1'
#
loop_
_entity.id
_entity.type
_entity.pdbx_description
1 polymer ?
#
loop_
_entity_poly.entity_id
_entity_poly.type
_entity_poly.pdbx_seq_one_letter_code
_entity_poly.pdbx_strand_id
1 'polypeptide(L)'
;MLDGLTYDDSESPSIALVPPGTSWEQVHDHIKIAHDFLLVQPVGSGYAGAYWTGTQMVVLEELGADQDEALDEFREQLGQRGEL
;
A
#
# COMPACT_ATOMS: atom_id res chain seq x y z
N MET A 1 7.22 14.08 0.05
CA MET A 1 7.03 12.64 0.33
C MET A 1 6.35 12.47 1.67
N LEU A 2 5.76 11.31 1.91
CA LEU A 2 5.07 11.04 3.17
C LEU A 2 6.05 10.86 4.33
N ASP A 3 5.65 11.37 5.50
CA ASP A 3 6.35 11.16 6.76
C ASP A 3 5.59 10.15 7.61
N GLY A 4 6.24 9.58 8.61
CA GLY A 4 5.61 8.70 9.56
C GLY A 4 5.29 7.30 9.02
N LEU A 5 5.91 6.90 7.94
CA LEU A 5 5.74 5.55 7.40
C LEU A 5 6.41 4.53 8.30
N THR A 6 5.72 3.40 8.51
CA THR A 6 6.27 2.25 9.20
C THR A 6 6.35 1.11 8.20
N TYR A 7 7.52 0.51 8.04
CA TYR A 7 7.71 -0.56 7.08
C TYR A 7 7.53 -1.93 7.72
N ASP A 8 6.76 -2.78 7.06
CA ASP A 8 6.63 -4.19 7.43
C ASP A 8 7.61 -5.00 6.59
N ASP A 9 8.71 -5.42 7.23
CA ASP A 9 9.78 -6.19 6.60
C ASP A 9 9.72 -7.67 6.97
N SER A 10 8.65 -8.11 7.62
CA SER A 10 8.53 -9.50 8.06
C SER A 10 8.52 -10.49 6.91
N GLU A 11 8.08 -10.06 5.75
CA GLU A 11 8.09 -10.83 4.51
C GLU A 11 8.50 -9.94 3.35
N SER A 12 8.87 -10.53 2.25
CA SER A 12 9.21 -9.81 1.03
C SER A 12 7.97 -9.75 0.11
N PRO A 13 7.65 -8.61 -0.51
CA PRO A 13 8.36 -7.34 -0.41
C PRO A 13 8.02 -6.60 0.87
N SER A 14 8.85 -5.63 1.22
CA SER A 14 8.57 -4.70 2.29
C SER A 14 7.37 -3.82 1.91
N ILE A 15 6.44 -3.63 2.84
CA ILE A 15 5.24 -2.80 2.62
C ILE A 15 5.25 -1.67 3.63
N ALA A 16 5.09 -0.45 3.14
CA ALA A 16 5.02 0.72 4.00
C ALA A 16 3.59 0.96 4.48
N LEU A 17 3.44 1.14 5.78
CA LEU A 17 2.14 1.43 6.41
C LEU A 17 1.96 2.94 6.50
N VAL A 18 0.90 3.45 5.90
CA VAL A 18 0.62 4.87 5.81
C VAL A 18 -0.20 5.32 7.02
N PRO A 19 0.14 6.46 7.65
CA PRO A 19 -0.66 6.97 8.77
C PRO A 19 -2.13 7.17 8.39
N PRO A 20 -3.07 6.92 9.32
CA PRO A 20 -4.49 7.16 9.05
C PRO A 20 -4.76 8.62 8.67
N GLY A 21 -5.69 8.84 7.76
CA GLY A 21 -6.07 10.19 7.33
C GLY A 21 -5.19 10.79 6.24
N THR A 22 -4.23 10.03 5.73
CA THR A 22 -3.41 10.48 4.61
C THR A 22 -4.24 10.51 3.34
N SER A 23 -4.14 11.60 2.57
CA SER A 23 -4.88 11.74 1.33
C SER A 23 -4.28 10.90 0.20
N TRP A 24 -5.12 10.52 -0.75
CA TRP A 24 -4.65 9.79 -1.93
C TRP A 24 -3.67 10.59 -2.78
N GLU A 25 -3.80 11.91 -2.78
CA GLU A 25 -2.87 12.79 -3.47
C GLU A 25 -1.46 12.66 -2.89
N GLN A 26 -1.35 12.65 -1.55
CA GLN A 26 -0.08 12.46 -0.87
C GLN A 26 0.51 11.07 -1.16
N VAL A 27 -0.34 10.05 -1.17
CA VAL A 27 0.07 8.68 -1.49
C VAL A 27 0.62 8.61 -2.92
N HIS A 28 -0.08 9.22 -3.86
CA HIS A 28 0.33 9.24 -5.26
C HIS A 28 1.70 9.92 -5.44
N ASP A 29 1.89 11.07 -4.81
CA ASP A 29 3.15 11.82 -4.92
C ASP A 29 4.32 11.01 -4.36
N HIS A 30 4.10 10.36 -3.23
CA HIS A 30 5.14 9.53 -2.62
C HIS A 30 5.49 8.32 -3.50
N ILE A 31 4.46 7.60 -3.95
CA ILE A 31 4.66 6.34 -4.68
C ILE A 31 5.30 6.57 -6.05
N LYS A 32 4.97 7.70 -6.67
CA LYS A 32 5.54 8.09 -7.96
C LYS A 32 7.06 8.27 -7.88
N ILE A 33 7.55 8.74 -6.74
CA ILE A 33 8.96 9.02 -6.52
C ILE A 33 9.68 7.82 -5.91
N ALA A 34 9.11 7.25 -4.85
CA ALA A 34 9.76 6.20 -4.07
C ALA A 34 9.49 4.78 -4.57
N HIS A 35 8.42 4.59 -5.33
CA HIS A 35 7.98 3.28 -5.84
C HIS A 35 7.71 2.25 -4.74
N ASP A 36 7.34 2.70 -3.56
CA ASP A 36 7.01 1.81 -2.43
C ASP A 36 5.67 1.12 -2.66
N PHE A 37 5.51 -0.06 -2.02
CA PHE A 37 4.20 -0.67 -1.85
C PHE A 37 3.60 -0.08 -0.58
N LEU A 38 2.46 0.60 -0.68
CA LEU A 38 1.84 1.27 0.46
C LEU A 38 0.54 0.59 0.87
N LEU A 39 0.37 0.37 2.18
CA LEU A 39 -0.90 -0.06 2.74
C LEU A 39 -1.58 1.16 3.36
N VAL A 40 -2.77 1.48 2.87
CA VAL A 40 -3.51 2.69 3.24
C VAL A 40 -4.80 2.30 3.95
N GLN A 41 -5.17 3.04 4.98
CA GLN A 41 -6.45 2.85 5.67
C GLN A 41 -7.36 4.05 5.36
N PRO A 42 -8.21 3.94 4.33
CA PRO A 42 -9.16 5.01 4.03
C PRO A 42 -10.18 5.20 5.13
N VAL A 43 -10.70 6.41 5.26
CA VAL A 43 -11.73 6.70 6.26
C VAL A 43 -12.99 5.87 5.98
N GLY A 44 -13.48 5.18 7.01
CA GLY A 44 -14.75 4.46 6.95
C GLY A 44 -14.74 3.11 6.29
N SER A 45 -13.58 2.59 5.90
CA SER A 45 -13.50 1.26 5.29
C SER A 45 -12.25 0.52 5.77
N GLY A 46 -12.06 -0.71 5.29
CA GLY A 46 -10.87 -1.49 5.59
C GLY A 46 -9.62 -0.96 4.89
N TYR A 47 -8.67 -1.82 4.64
CA TYR A 47 -7.39 -1.42 4.07
C TYR A 47 -7.39 -1.50 2.54
N ALA A 48 -6.61 -0.64 1.92
CA ALA A 48 -6.33 -0.66 0.49
C ALA A 48 -4.83 -0.63 0.28
N GLY A 49 -4.37 -1.21 -0.81
CA GLY A 49 -2.96 -1.17 -1.19
C GLY A 49 -2.75 -0.31 -2.42
N ALA A 50 -1.59 0.32 -2.52
CA ALA A 50 -1.25 1.14 -3.67
C ALA A 50 0.19 0.86 -4.10
N TYR A 51 0.43 0.85 -5.40
CA TYR A 51 1.77 0.69 -5.94
C TYR A 51 1.91 1.39 -7.29
N TRP A 52 3.15 1.58 -7.72
CA TRP A 52 3.47 2.27 -8.97
C TRP A 52 3.92 1.28 -10.04
N THR A 53 3.28 1.31 -11.21
CA THR A 53 3.59 0.39 -12.31
C THR A 53 4.75 0.87 -13.20
N GLY A 54 5.21 2.09 -12.99
CA GLY A 54 6.15 2.77 -13.88
C GLY A 54 5.49 3.88 -14.68
N THR A 55 4.17 3.84 -14.81
CA THR A 55 3.39 4.85 -15.54
C THR A 55 2.21 5.39 -14.76
N GLN A 56 1.69 4.62 -13.81
CA GLN A 56 0.51 5.03 -13.05
C GLN A 56 0.45 4.34 -11.70
N MET A 57 -0.35 4.90 -10.79
CA MET A 57 -0.65 4.28 -9.50
C MET A 57 -1.82 3.32 -9.67
N VAL A 58 -1.65 2.11 -9.14
CA VAL A 58 -2.72 1.12 -9.06
C VAL A 58 -3.17 1.00 -7.61
N VAL A 59 -4.47 0.99 -7.38
CA VAL A 59 -5.06 0.84 -6.05
C VAL A 59 -5.83 -0.48 -6.00
N LEU A 60 -5.53 -1.28 -4.97
CA LEU A 60 -6.21 -2.54 -4.68
C LEU A 60 -7.08 -2.32 -3.45
N GLU A 61 -8.39 -2.33 -3.61
CA GLU A 61 -9.33 -2.08 -2.52
C GLU A 61 -9.77 -3.37 -1.84
N GLU A 62 -10.38 -3.24 -0.66
CA GLU A 62 -11.00 -4.36 0.06
C GLU A 62 -10.01 -5.47 0.41
N LEU A 63 -8.82 -5.09 0.85
CA LEU A 63 -7.79 -6.07 1.22
C LEU A 63 -8.09 -6.77 2.55
N GLY A 64 -8.82 -6.12 3.45
CA GLY A 64 -9.18 -6.71 4.72
C GLY A 64 -9.57 -5.67 5.74
N ALA A 65 -10.16 -6.13 6.86
CA ALA A 65 -10.60 -5.26 7.94
C ALA A 65 -9.48 -5.00 8.95
N ASP A 66 -8.49 -5.86 9.03
CA ASP A 66 -7.35 -5.63 9.92
C ASP A 66 -6.02 -5.64 9.13
N GLN A 67 -4.99 -5.11 9.78
CA GLN A 67 -3.71 -4.89 9.13
C GLN A 67 -3.03 -6.17 8.67
N ASP A 68 -3.02 -7.22 9.49
CA ASP A 68 -2.34 -8.47 9.16
C ASP A 68 -2.99 -9.15 7.96
N GLU A 69 -4.32 -9.20 7.96
CA GLU A 69 -5.10 -9.74 6.84
C GLU A 69 -4.84 -8.95 5.57
N ALA A 70 -4.84 -7.62 5.68
CA ALA A 70 -4.60 -6.75 4.53
C ALA A 70 -3.20 -6.90 3.96
N LEU A 71 -2.19 -7.06 4.81
CA LEU A 71 -0.82 -7.29 4.37
C LEU A 71 -0.69 -8.59 3.59
N ASP A 72 -1.28 -9.67 4.10
CA ASP A 72 -1.24 -10.97 3.43
C ASP A 72 -1.94 -10.90 2.08
N GLU A 73 -3.12 -10.32 2.03
CA GLU A 73 -3.89 -10.18 0.78
C GLU A 73 -3.16 -9.31 -0.23
N PHE A 74 -2.54 -8.22 0.23
CA PHE A 74 -1.78 -7.35 -0.65
C PHE A 74 -0.62 -8.09 -1.30
N ARG A 75 0.15 -8.83 -0.51
CA ARG A 75 1.27 -9.62 -1.03
C ARG A 75 0.79 -10.69 -2.01
N GLU A 76 -0.31 -11.36 -1.69
CA GLU A 76 -0.89 -12.36 -2.58
C GLU A 76 -1.28 -11.78 -3.92
N GLN A 77 -1.98 -10.64 -3.91
CA GLN A 77 -2.40 -10.00 -5.15
C GLN A 77 -1.22 -9.45 -5.95
N LEU A 78 -0.20 -8.92 -5.28
CA LEU A 78 1.01 -8.48 -5.97
C LEU A 78 1.69 -9.64 -6.69
N GLY A 79 1.75 -10.82 -6.06
CA GLY A 79 2.27 -12.02 -6.68
C GLY A 79 1.47 -12.45 -7.90
N GLN A 80 0.14 -12.42 -7.81
CA GLN A 80 -0.74 -12.78 -8.92
C GLN A 80 -0.60 -11.82 -10.10
N ARG A 81 -0.27 -10.57 -9.84
CA ARG A 81 -0.10 -9.55 -10.88
C ARG A 81 1.32 -9.51 -11.45
N GLY A 82 2.22 -10.31 -10.90
CA GLY A 82 3.61 -10.33 -11.35
C GLY A 82 4.45 -9.14 -10.90
N GLU A 83 4.03 -8.47 -9.83
CA GLU A 83 4.75 -7.31 -9.30
C GLU A 83 5.85 -7.67 -8.31
N LEU A 84 5.95 -8.93 -7.95
CA LEU A 84 6.99 -9.44 -7.05
C LEU A 84 8.16 -10.03 -7.79
#